data_a80c473fc837559e739130b090a140ac
#
_entry.id   a80c473fc837559e739130b090a140ac
#
_cell.length_a   1.000
_cell.length_b   1.000
_cell.length_c   1.000
_cell.angle_alpha   90.00
_cell.angle_beta   90.00
_cell.angle_gamma   90.00
#
_symmetry.space_group_name_H-M   'P 1'
#
loop_
_entity.id
_entity.type
_entity.pdbx_description
1 polymer ?
#
loop_
_entity_poly.entity_id
_entity_poly.type
_entity_poly.pdbx_seq_one_letter_code
_entity_poly.pdbx_strand_id
1 'polypeptide(L)'
;MKDYFERRFLNTKTHHTIAAICAKCEIDEEELKKDSLWAISTELIISDCNKTIHLEVDVTSLKELENSLFKLRQIEEVSKSFREYIEDLRPIIEEKSKN
;
A
#
# COMPACT_ATOMS: atom_id res chain seq x y z
N MET A 1 -12.50 18.62 -2.79
CA MET A 1 -11.34 17.72 -2.89
C MET A 1 -11.74 16.45 -3.61
N LYS A 2 -10.89 15.94 -4.48
CA LYS A 2 -11.22 14.75 -5.26
C LYS A 2 -10.93 13.46 -4.50
N ASP A 3 -11.74 12.45 -4.77
CA ASP A 3 -11.44 11.11 -4.31
C ASP A 3 -10.13 10.62 -4.92
N TYR A 4 -9.48 9.70 -4.23
CA TYR A 4 -8.24 9.09 -4.69
C TYR A 4 -8.45 7.60 -4.87
N PHE A 5 -7.92 7.08 -5.98
CA PHE A 5 -7.92 5.64 -6.25
C PHE A 5 -6.69 5.27 -7.04
N GLU A 6 -5.96 4.27 -6.56
CA GLU A 6 -4.83 3.70 -7.29
C GLU A 6 -4.80 2.20 -7.04
N ARG A 7 -4.65 1.45 -8.11
CA ARG A 7 -4.52 0.00 -8.06
C ARG A 7 -3.37 -0.43 -8.96
N ARG A 8 -2.51 -1.29 -8.44
CA ARG A 8 -1.38 -1.84 -9.22
C ARG A 8 -1.25 -3.33 -8.99
N PHE A 9 -0.87 -4.04 -10.03
CA PHE A 9 -0.46 -5.42 -9.89
C PHE A 9 0.96 -5.45 -9.35
N LEU A 10 1.23 -6.38 -8.42
CA LEU A 10 2.53 -6.54 -7.78
C LEU A 10 3.39 -7.57 -8.48
N ASN A 11 2.77 -8.54 -9.17
CA ASN A 11 3.49 -9.53 -9.95
C ASN A 11 3.62 -9.10 -11.42
N THR A 12 4.65 -9.59 -12.10
CA THR A 12 4.82 -9.35 -13.52
C THR A 12 3.69 -10.04 -14.31
N LYS A 13 3.42 -9.56 -15.52
CA LYS A 13 2.36 -10.10 -16.38
C LYS A 13 2.55 -11.58 -16.70
N THR A 14 3.79 -12.05 -16.73
CA THR A 14 4.11 -13.44 -17.09
C THR A 14 4.13 -14.37 -15.89
N HIS A 15 3.97 -13.83 -14.69
CA HIS A 15 3.94 -14.63 -13.48
C HIS A 15 2.61 -15.36 -13.34
N HIS A 16 2.65 -16.61 -12.88
CA HIS A 16 1.46 -17.47 -12.82
C HIS A 16 0.48 -17.14 -11.69
N THR A 17 0.86 -16.28 -10.76
CA THR A 17 -0.01 -15.86 -9.67
C THR A 17 -0.32 -14.37 -9.77
N ILE A 18 -1.40 -13.96 -9.11
CA ILE A 18 -1.86 -12.58 -9.12
C ILE A 18 -1.65 -11.97 -7.72
N ALA A 19 -1.04 -10.81 -7.69
CA ALA A 19 -0.92 -10.00 -6.49
C ALA A 19 -1.22 -8.55 -6.86
N ALA A 20 -1.81 -7.80 -5.95
CA ALA A 20 -2.21 -6.42 -6.23
C ALA A 20 -2.19 -5.59 -4.95
N ILE A 21 -2.00 -4.29 -5.14
CA ILE A 21 -2.17 -3.29 -4.08
C ILE A 21 -3.22 -2.29 -4.55
N CYS A 22 -4.11 -1.93 -3.65
CA CYS A 22 -5.17 -0.96 -3.92
C CYS A 22 -5.23 0.05 -2.80
N ALA A 23 -5.16 1.32 -3.14
CA ALA A 23 -5.29 2.41 -2.19
C ALA A 23 -6.43 3.31 -2.64
N LYS A 24 -7.32 3.64 -1.72
CA LYS A 24 -8.40 4.56 -2.05
C LYS A 24 -8.81 5.43 -0.88
N CYS A 25 -9.30 6.61 -1.21
CA CYS A 25 -9.83 7.56 -0.26
C CYS A 25 -11.08 8.18 -0.87
N GLU A 26 -12.20 8.05 -0.18
CA GLU A 26 -13.46 8.65 -0.60
C GLU A 26 -13.85 9.73 0.40
N ILE A 27 -14.32 10.85 -0.10
CA ILE A 27 -14.70 12.00 0.72
C ILE A 27 -16.17 12.33 0.46
N ASP A 28 -16.96 12.29 1.52
CA ASP A 28 -18.35 12.75 1.48
C ASP A 28 -18.34 14.25 1.78
N GLU A 29 -18.45 15.05 0.73
CA GLU A 29 -18.38 16.51 0.85
C GLU A 29 -19.50 17.10 1.73
N GLU A 30 -20.69 16.47 1.71
CA GLU A 30 -21.81 16.92 2.53
C GLU A 30 -21.54 16.75 4.02
N GLU A 31 -21.00 15.59 4.40
CA GLU A 31 -20.66 15.32 5.79
C GLU A 31 -19.44 16.12 6.24
N LEU A 32 -18.48 16.34 5.33
CA LEU A 32 -17.28 17.11 5.63
C LEU A 32 -17.63 18.57 5.97
N LYS A 33 -18.63 19.15 5.29
CA LYS A 33 -19.13 20.50 5.57
C LYS A 33 -19.72 20.63 6.96
N LYS A 34 -20.10 19.51 7.57
CA LYS A 34 -20.63 19.46 8.95
C LYS A 34 -19.52 19.23 9.98
N ASP A 35 -18.27 19.45 9.59
CA ASP A 35 -17.08 19.25 10.41
C ASP A 35 -16.88 17.83 10.91
N SER A 36 -17.40 16.85 10.16
CA SER A 36 -17.23 15.44 10.49
C SER A 36 -16.08 14.83 9.70
N LEU A 37 -15.00 14.45 10.39
CA LEU A 37 -13.87 13.76 9.77
C LEU A 37 -14.19 12.32 9.41
N TRP A 38 -15.31 11.79 9.91
CA TRP A 38 -15.84 10.48 9.49
C TRP A 38 -16.32 10.49 8.03
N ALA A 39 -16.43 11.69 7.43
CA ALA A 39 -16.72 11.84 6.01
C ALA A 39 -15.58 11.36 5.12
N ILE A 40 -14.39 11.11 5.68
CA ILE A 40 -13.23 10.67 4.93
C ILE A 40 -13.01 9.19 5.20
N SER A 41 -13.16 8.37 4.15
CA SER A 41 -12.99 6.93 4.21
C SER A 41 -11.73 6.52 3.45
N THR A 42 -10.85 5.81 4.12
CA THR A 42 -9.58 5.36 3.53
C THR A 42 -9.49 3.84 3.52
N GLU A 43 -8.81 3.31 2.54
CA GLU A 43 -8.62 1.86 2.43
C GLU A 43 -7.29 1.57 1.74
N LEU A 44 -6.50 0.69 2.35
CA LEU A 44 -5.27 0.17 1.74
C LEU A 44 -5.30 -1.35 1.85
N ILE A 45 -5.34 -2.03 0.69
CA ILE A 45 -5.47 -3.47 0.61
C ILE A 45 -4.29 -4.03 -0.17
N ILE A 46 -3.67 -5.07 0.36
CA ILE A 46 -2.62 -5.82 -0.33
C ILE A 46 -3.09 -7.26 -0.44
N SER A 47 -3.11 -7.78 -1.66
CA SER A 47 -3.47 -9.17 -1.95
C SER A 47 -2.28 -9.90 -2.56
N ASP A 48 -2.03 -11.11 -2.10
CA ASP A 48 -1.02 -11.99 -2.67
C ASP A 48 -1.54 -13.42 -2.65
N CYS A 49 -1.73 -13.99 -3.83
CA CYS A 49 -2.40 -15.28 -4.01
C CYS A 49 -3.78 -15.25 -3.34
N ASN A 50 -3.98 -16.08 -2.33
CA ASN A 50 -5.26 -16.21 -1.62
C ASN A 50 -5.30 -15.41 -0.32
N LYS A 51 -4.30 -14.58 -0.06
CA LYS A 51 -4.21 -13.80 1.16
C LYS A 51 -4.45 -12.33 0.88
N THR A 52 -5.28 -11.71 1.71
CA THR A 52 -5.60 -10.29 1.60
C THR A 52 -5.38 -9.64 2.96
N ILE A 53 -4.69 -8.52 2.96
CA ILE A 53 -4.42 -7.74 4.17
C ILE A 53 -5.01 -6.35 3.97
N HIS A 54 -5.83 -5.93 4.94
CA HIS A 54 -6.34 -4.57 5.01
C HIS A 54 -5.50 -3.82 6.04
N LEU A 55 -4.84 -2.76 5.60
CA LEU A 55 -4.08 -1.91 6.50
C LEU A 55 -4.93 -0.72 6.90
N GLU A 56 -5.00 -0.48 8.19
CA GLU A 56 -5.75 0.64 8.73
C GLU A 56 -4.98 1.94 8.53
N VAL A 57 -5.59 2.85 7.77
CA VAL A 57 -5.01 4.16 7.45
C VAL A 57 -6.05 5.22 7.85
N ASP A 58 -6.26 5.35 9.14
CA ASP A 58 -7.30 6.21 9.71
C ASP A 58 -6.87 7.68 9.67
N VAL A 59 -7.80 8.57 9.33
CA VAL A 59 -7.57 10.01 9.25
C VAL A 59 -8.67 10.79 9.99
N THR A 60 -9.37 10.13 10.93
CA THR A 60 -10.51 10.72 11.64
C THR A 60 -10.13 11.71 12.73
N SER A 61 -8.84 11.89 13.00
CA SER A 61 -8.33 12.93 13.89
C SER A 61 -6.92 13.28 13.45
N LEU A 62 -6.40 14.40 13.94
CA LEU A 62 -5.02 14.78 13.64
C LEU A 62 -4.03 13.72 14.15
N LYS A 63 -4.30 13.17 15.33
CA LYS A 63 -3.47 12.11 15.91
C LYS A 63 -3.45 10.87 15.02
N GLU A 64 -4.60 10.45 14.52
CA GLU A 64 -4.71 9.28 13.64
C GLU A 64 -4.07 9.56 12.27
N LEU A 65 -4.23 10.77 11.75
CA LEU A 65 -3.57 11.17 10.51
C LEU A 65 -2.03 11.06 10.65
N GLU A 66 -1.47 11.60 11.72
CA GLU A 66 -0.03 11.55 11.95
C GLU A 66 0.46 10.10 12.07
N ASN A 67 -0.30 9.27 12.78
CA ASN A 67 0.02 7.85 12.90
C ASN A 67 -0.03 7.13 11.55
N SER A 68 -1.04 7.43 10.74
CA SER A 68 -1.19 6.82 9.41
C SER A 68 -0.05 7.21 8.47
N LEU A 69 0.36 8.49 8.51
CA LEU A 69 1.50 8.96 7.72
C LEU A 69 2.81 8.29 8.18
N PHE A 70 3.00 8.13 9.48
CA PHE A 70 4.15 7.41 10.03
C PHE A 70 4.16 5.96 9.54
N LYS A 71 3.02 5.29 9.64
CA LYS A 71 2.86 3.90 9.18
C LYS A 71 3.24 3.75 7.71
N LEU A 72 2.72 4.62 6.85
CA LEU A 72 3.01 4.57 5.41
C LEU A 72 4.49 4.81 5.11
N ARG A 73 5.13 5.73 5.83
CA ARG A 73 6.57 5.97 5.70
C ARG A 73 7.38 4.74 6.11
N GLN A 74 6.99 4.08 7.20
CA GLN A 74 7.68 2.86 7.64
C GLN A 74 7.60 1.76 6.57
N ILE A 75 6.44 1.58 5.98
CA ILE A 75 6.24 0.61 4.89
C ILE A 75 7.15 0.95 3.71
N GLU A 76 7.19 2.22 3.32
CA GLU A 76 8.03 2.71 2.22
C GLU A 76 9.51 2.43 2.48
N GLU A 77 10.00 2.82 3.65
CA GLU A 77 11.42 2.68 4.01
C GLU A 77 11.86 1.23 4.12
N VAL A 78 11.05 0.40 4.77
CA VAL A 78 11.35 -1.03 4.90
C VAL A 78 11.32 -1.71 3.53
N SER A 79 10.33 -1.40 2.71
CA SER A 79 10.23 -1.96 1.36
C SER A 79 11.41 -1.58 0.50
N LYS A 80 11.86 -0.33 0.57
CA LYS A 80 13.02 0.16 -0.17
C LYS A 80 14.29 -0.57 0.26
N SER A 81 14.54 -0.63 1.57
CA SER A 81 15.73 -1.29 2.10
C SER A 81 15.77 -2.78 1.74
N PHE A 82 14.62 -3.44 1.83
CA PHE A 82 14.50 -4.85 1.49
C PHE A 82 14.73 -5.08 0.00
N ARG A 83 14.16 -4.23 -0.85
CA ARG A 83 14.37 -4.30 -2.31
C ARG A 83 15.85 -4.18 -2.65
N GLU A 84 16.55 -3.24 -2.02
CA GLU A 84 17.99 -3.04 -2.23
C GLU A 84 18.79 -4.27 -1.81
N TYR A 85 18.44 -4.84 -0.66
CA TYR A 85 19.08 -6.07 -0.19
C TYR A 85 18.86 -7.24 -1.16
N ILE A 86 17.63 -7.42 -1.62
CA ILE A 86 17.29 -8.49 -2.57
C ILE A 86 18.05 -8.31 -3.89
N GLU A 87 18.18 -7.06 -4.36
CA GLU A 87 18.95 -6.76 -5.58
C GLU A 87 20.41 -7.17 -5.44
N ASP A 88 20.99 -7.02 -4.23
CA ASP A 88 22.36 -7.42 -3.97
C ASP A 88 22.58 -8.94 -4.04
N LEU A 89 21.51 -9.70 -3.98
CA LEU A 89 21.57 -11.17 -4.15
C LEU A 89 21.62 -11.58 -5.62
N ARG A 90 21.40 -10.66 -6.54
CA ARG A 90 21.31 -10.95 -7.98
C ARG A 90 22.49 -11.77 -8.50
N PRO A 91 23.75 -11.40 -8.24
CA PRO A 91 24.90 -12.18 -8.76
C PRO A 91 24.89 -13.63 -8.29
N ILE A 92 24.51 -13.87 -7.05
CA ILE A 92 24.43 -15.22 -6.47
C ILE A 92 23.35 -16.04 -7.16
N ILE A 93 22.17 -15.44 -7.34
CA ILE A 93 21.04 -16.10 -7.96
C ILE A 93 21.32 -16.40 -9.43
N GLU A 94 21.91 -15.44 -10.15
CA GLU A 94 22.25 -15.61 -11.56
C GLU A 94 23.23 -16.76 -11.76
N GLU A 95 24.26 -16.84 -10.91
CA GLU A 95 25.24 -17.92 -11.00
C GLU A 95 24.61 -19.28 -10.72
N LYS A 96 23.80 -19.41 -9.67
CA LYS A 96 23.15 -20.67 -9.32
C LYS A 96 22.11 -21.10 -10.36
N SER A 97 21.52 -20.15 -11.06
CA SER A 97 20.50 -20.42 -12.07
C SER A 97 21.07 -20.94 -13.41
N LYS A 98 22.38 -20.90 -13.59
CA LYS A 98 23.02 -21.40 -14.79
C LYS A 98 23.12 -22.92 -14.85
N ASN A 99 22.80 -23.57 -13.78
CA ASN A 99 22.92 -25.05 -13.71
C ASN A 99 21.59 -25.73 -14.01
#